data_e024963048a99a5e9d4fc84baf95d38a
#
_entry.id   e024963048a99a5e9d4fc84baf95d38a
#
_cell.length_a   1.000
_cell.length_b   1.000
_cell.length_c   1.000
_cell.angle_alpha   90.00
_cell.angle_beta   90.00
_cell.angle_gamma   90.00
#
_symmetry.space_group_name_H-M   'P 1'
#
loop_
_entity.id
_entity.type
_entity.pdbx_description
1 polymer ?
#
loop_
_entity_poly.entity_id
_entity_poly.type
_entity_poly.pdbx_seq_one_letter_code
_entity_poly.pdbx_strand_id
1 'polypeptide(L)'
;MAEYNIDKTWLLTWECPADEYDPEYYNCVSLSDQWGPIPFSRCVHYKERAPEKFVLGYAPDPRRPDAIDRLRAAIEIYGVRVYGELKLRMMYDNPDALRMFRFCGEKGLPVIVHIDYEFETGRKYPRPNWWYGGGIDAFERAIRACPATIFLGHGPGFWAHISNDDQFDKVAYPTGKVVPGGKLIQMLRRYPNLYADLSGGSGLNALKRDPEFAGEFLIEFQDRLLYGRDYFDNSHQEFLNSLGLSQEVLSKIYAGNALKLVPE
;
A
#
# COMPACT_ATOMS: atom_id res chain seq x y z
N MET A 1 1.10 -7.72 -18.72
CA MET A 1 0.77 -8.77 -17.75
C MET A 1 1.32 -10.11 -18.25
N ALA A 2 0.95 -10.62 -19.41
CA ALA A 2 1.43 -11.93 -19.90
C ALA A 2 2.98 -12.06 -19.96
N GLU A 3 3.68 -11.02 -20.36
CA GLU A 3 5.15 -10.98 -20.44
C GLU A 3 5.84 -11.33 -19.10
N TYR A 4 5.22 -10.99 -17.97
CA TYR A 4 5.76 -11.19 -16.62
C TYR A 4 4.97 -12.20 -15.78
N ASN A 5 4.15 -13.04 -16.43
CA ASN A 5 3.32 -14.04 -15.79
C ASN A 5 2.41 -13.47 -14.68
N ILE A 6 1.83 -12.28 -14.92
CA ILE A 6 0.85 -11.66 -14.03
C ILE A 6 -0.54 -11.98 -14.53
N ASP A 7 -1.26 -12.83 -13.81
CA ASP A 7 -2.61 -13.25 -14.18
C ASP A 7 -3.67 -12.25 -13.75
N LYS A 8 -3.52 -11.68 -12.55
CA LYS A 8 -4.52 -10.78 -11.95
C LYS A 8 -3.87 -9.60 -11.25
N THR A 9 -4.52 -8.45 -11.27
CA THR A 9 -4.03 -7.21 -10.64
C THR A 9 -5.16 -6.52 -9.89
N TRP A 10 -4.87 -5.99 -8.71
CA TRP A 10 -5.76 -5.06 -8.03
C TRP A 10 -5.55 -3.67 -8.61
N LEU A 11 -6.64 -3.07 -9.11
CA LEU A 11 -6.66 -1.69 -9.59
C LEU A 11 -7.05 -0.80 -8.41
N LEU A 12 -6.14 0.03 -7.97
CA LEU A 12 -6.34 0.91 -6.82
C LEU A 12 -6.62 2.33 -7.30
N THR A 13 -7.51 3.01 -6.61
CA THR A 13 -7.77 4.43 -6.84
C THR A 13 -6.93 5.27 -5.90
N TRP A 14 -6.70 6.51 -6.28
CA TRP A 14 -6.22 7.55 -5.39
C TRP A 14 -7.11 8.77 -5.57
N GLU A 15 -7.96 9.04 -4.60
CA GLU A 15 -8.78 10.27 -4.54
C GLU A 15 -8.20 11.18 -3.45
N CYS A 16 -7.99 12.44 -3.79
CA CYS A 16 -7.61 13.47 -2.82
C CYS A 16 -8.28 14.80 -3.17
N PRO A 17 -8.48 15.69 -2.18
CA PRO A 17 -8.91 17.07 -2.44
C PRO A 17 -7.93 17.80 -3.37
N ALA A 18 -8.46 18.70 -4.18
CA ALA A 18 -7.67 19.44 -5.16
C ALA A 18 -6.52 20.26 -4.54
N ASP A 19 -6.66 20.67 -3.31
CA ASP A 19 -5.67 21.43 -2.56
C ASP A 19 -4.58 20.56 -1.89
N GLU A 20 -4.76 19.25 -1.92
CA GLU A 20 -3.75 18.27 -1.50
C GLU A 20 -2.97 17.69 -2.69
N TYR A 21 -3.38 18.01 -3.89
CA TYR A 21 -2.77 17.54 -5.10
C TYR A 21 -1.57 18.41 -5.51
N ASP A 22 -0.44 17.78 -5.76
CA ASP A 22 0.76 18.44 -6.29
C ASP A 22 1.07 17.88 -7.70
N PRO A 23 0.78 18.65 -8.75
CA PRO A 23 0.99 18.20 -10.12
C PRO A 23 2.45 17.99 -10.51
N GLU A 24 3.40 18.58 -9.78
CA GLU A 24 4.83 18.40 -10.07
C GLU A 24 5.37 17.06 -9.53
N TYR A 25 4.72 16.52 -8.50
CA TYR A 25 5.18 15.32 -7.80
C TYR A 25 4.55 14.03 -8.32
N TYR A 26 3.28 14.08 -8.72
CA TYR A 26 2.54 12.87 -9.11
C TYR A 26 2.08 12.92 -10.55
N ASN A 27 2.77 12.18 -11.39
CA ASN A 27 2.43 12.00 -12.79
C ASN A 27 1.99 10.54 -13.03
N CYS A 28 0.73 10.23 -12.74
CA CYS A 28 0.15 8.93 -13.03
C CYS A 28 -0.42 8.87 -14.44
N VAL A 29 0.41 9.11 -15.44
CA VAL A 29 0.01 9.16 -16.86
C VAL A 29 -0.61 7.88 -17.40
N SER A 30 -0.40 6.75 -16.72
CA SER A 30 -0.90 5.45 -17.18
C SER A 30 -2.38 5.23 -16.91
N LEU A 31 -2.94 5.83 -15.85
CA LEU A 31 -4.33 5.63 -15.45
C LEU A 31 -5.13 6.93 -15.34
N SER A 32 -4.49 8.08 -15.25
CA SER A 32 -5.15 9.39 -15.29
C SER A 32 -5.02 10.02 -16.67
N ASP A 33 -5.97 10.87 -17.03
CA ASP A 33 -5.97 11.60 -18.32
C ASP A 33 -4.86 12.61 -18.39
N GLN A 34 -4.43 13.08 -17.23
CA GLN A 34 -3.40 14.09 -17.06
C GLN A 34 -2.66 13.82 -15.75
N TRP A 35 -2.22 14.85 -15.10
CA TRP A 35 -1.58 14.86 -13.82
C TRP A 35 -2.64 14.66 -12.72
N GLY A 36 -2.45 13.71 -11.83
CA GLY A 36 -3.28 13.70 -10.67
C GLY A 36 -3.81 12.37 -10.14
N PRO A 37 -4.80 12.47 -9.25
CA PRO A 37 -5.43 11.31 -8.66
C PRO A 37 -5.93 10.30 -9.69
N ILE A 38 -5.95 9.03 -9.32
CA ILE A 38 -6.46 7.95 -10.17
C ILE A 38 -7.96 7.80 -9.88
N PRO A 39 -8.84 8.27 -10.78
CA PRO A 39 -10.28 8.25 -10.51
C PRO A 39 -10.85 6.83 -10.64
N PHE A 40 -11.88 6.53 -9.85
CA PHE A 40 -12.55 5.23 -9.86
C PHE A 40 -13.08 4.83 -11.24
N SER A 41 -13.59 5.78 -12.02
CA SER A 41 -14.08 5.53 -13.38
C SER A 41 -13.02 4.92 -14.31
N ARG A 42 -11.74 5.26 -14.13
CA ARG A 42 -10.65 4.66 -14.90
C ARG A 42 -10.44 3.19 -14.54
N CYS A 43 -10.47 2.88 -13.25
CA CYS A 43 -10.35 1.50 -12.78
C CYS A 43 -11.52 0.65 -13.29
N VAL A 44 -12.75 1.18 -13.24
CA VAL A 44 -13.95 0.52 -13.80
C VAL A 44 -13.76 0.26 -15.28
N HIS A 45 -13.33 1.24 -16.06
CA HIS A 45 -13.09 1.08 -17.51
C HIS A 45 -12.06 -0.01 -17.83
N TYR A 46 -10.97 -0.11 -17.07
CA TYR A 46 -10.01 -1.20 -17.25
C TYR A 46 -10.63 -2.56 -16.91
N LYS A 47 -11.39 -2.64 -15.83
CA LYS A 47 -12.10 -3.86 -15.42
C LYS A 47 -13.11 -4.33 -16.47
N GLU A 48 -13.87 -3.41 -17.07
CA GLU A 48 -14.84 -3.74 -18.12
C GLU A 48 -14.18 -4.31 -19.38
N ARG A 49 -12.96 -3.88 -19.71
CA ARG A 49 -12.20 -4.36 -20.88
C ARG A 49 -11.58 -5.75 -20.68
N ALA A 50 -11.27 -6.13 -19.45
CA ALA A 50 -10.68 -7.42 -19.11
C ALA A 50 -11.12 -7.87 -17.70
N PRO A 51 -12.38 -8.29 -17.55
CA PRO A 51 -12.99 -8.54 -16.24
C PRO A 51 -12.27 -9.61 -15.42
N GLU A 52 -11.66 -10.59 -16.06
CA GLU A 52 -10.92 -11.68 -15.41
C GLU A 52 -9.53 -11.26 -14.92
N LYS A 53 -8.97 -10.16 -15.45
CA LYS A 53 -7.61 -9.68 -15.15
C LYS A 53 -7.53 -8.75 -13.94
N PHE A 54 -8.65 -8.15 -13.56
CA PHE A 54 -8.62 -7.04 -12.60
C PHE A 54 -9.58 -7.24 -11.44
N VAL A 55 -9.14 -6.91 -10.25
CA VAL A 55 -9.96 -6.71 -9.05
C VAL A 55 -10.07 -5.21 -8.81
N LEU A 56 -11.27 -4.71 -8.58
CA LEU A 56 -11.48 -3.30 -8.31
C LEU A 56 -11.20 -2.97 -6.85
N GLY A 57 -10.36 -1.94 -6.64
CA GLY A 57 -10.22 -1.19 -5.42
C GLY A 57 -10.88 0.18 -5.54
N TYR A 58 -11.31 0.73 -4.42
CA TYR A 58 -11.82 2.09 -4.32
C TYR A 58 -11.58 2.66 -2.92
N ALA A 59 -11.00 3.85 -2.85
CA ALA A 59 -10.73 4.55 -1.60
C ALA A 59 -11.30 5.98 -1.65
N PRO A 60 -12.64 6.14 -1.45
CA PRO A 60 -13.18 7.48 -1.26
C PRO A 60 -12.60 8.12 0.00
N ASP A 61 -12.38 9.44 -0.07
CA ASP A 61 -11.86 10.22 1.07
C ASP A 61 -12.78 10.06 2.29
N PRO A 62 -12.31 9.45 3.40
CA PRO A 62 -13.13 9.14 4.57
C PRO A 62 -13.65 10.40 5.30
N ARG A 63 -13.08 11.57 5.05
CA ARG A 63 -13.51 12.86 5.63
C ARG A 63 -14.80 13.36 5.00
N ARG A 64 -15.19 12.83 3.85
CA ARG A 64 -16.45 13.17 3.21
C ARG A 64 -17.64 12.57 3.96
N PRO A 65 -18.73 13.32 4.14
CA PRO A 65 -19.93 12.79 4.79
C PRO A 65 -20.54 11.57 4.08
N ASP A 66 -20.42 11.50 2.75
CA ASP A 66 -20.96 10.44 1.88
C ASP A 66 -19.98 9.30 1.58
N ALA A 67 -18.79 9.28 2.21
CA ALA A 67 -17.71 8.32 1.87
C ALA A 67 -18.13 6.85 2.02
N ILE A 68 -18.79 6.50 3.12
CA ILE A 68 -19.26 5.12 3.35
C ILE A 68 -20.34 4.73 2.34
N ASP A 69 -21.26 5.63 2.01
CA ASP A 69 -22.33 5.35 1.05
C ASP A 69 -21.76 5.19 -0.37
N ARG A 70 -20.76 5.98 -0.73
CA ARG A 70 -20.00 5.80 -1.97
C ARG A 70 -19.33 4.44 -2.04
N LEU A 71 -18.62 4.04 -0.97
CA LEU A 71 -17.94 2.74 -0.94
C LEU A 71 -18.97 1.59 -0.99
N ARG A 72 -20.08 1.70 -0.24
CA ARG A 72 -21.17 0.72 -0.28
C ARG A 72 -21.75 0.58 -1.68
N ALA A 73 -22.07 1.67 -2.34
CA ALA A 73 -22.56 1.67 -3.71
C ALA A 73 -21.54 1.05 -4.69
N ALA A 74 -20.25 1.35 -4.52
CA ALA A 74 -19.20 0.78 -5.35
C ALA A 74 -19.04 -0.73 -5.16
N ILE A 75 -19.22 -1.23 -3.92
CA ILE A 75 -19.26 -2.67 -3.64
C ILE A 75 -20.46 -3.32 -4.34
N GLU A 76 -21.66 -2.75 -4.17
CA GLU A 76 -22.92 -3.32 -4.68
C GLU A 76 -23.03 -3.27 -6.20
N ILE A 77 -22.59 -2.19 -6.83
CA ILE A 77 -22.77 -1.95 -8.27
C ILE A 77 -21.60 -2.51 -9.08
N TYR A 78 -20.37 -2.33 -8.61
CA TYR A 78 -19.16 -2.63 -9.38
C TYR A 78 -18.34 -3.80 -8.82
N GLY A 79 -18.74 -4.35 -7.68
CA GLY A 79 -18.03 -5.46 -7.05
C GLY A 79 -16.64 -5.06 -6.53
N VAL A 80 -16.51 -3.89 -5.92
CA VAL A 80 -15.26 -3.46 -5.25
C VAL A 80 -14.94 -4.41 -4.11
N ARG A 81 -13.67 -4.83 -4.03
CA ARG A 81 -13.20 -5.84 -3.07
C ARG A 81 -11.98 -5.40 -2.24
N VAL A 82 -11.44 -4.22 -2.49
CA VAL A 82 -10.29 -3.64 -1.80
C VAL A 82 -10.59 -2.18 -1.51
N TYR A 83 -10.29 -1.70 -0.32
CA TYR A 83 -10.24 -0.28 -0.02
C TYR A 83 -8.79 0.20 -0.19
N GLY A 84 -8.50 0.94 -1.24
CA GLY A 84 -7.13 1.39 -1.53
C GLY A 84 -7.00 2.08 -2.89
N GLU A 85 -5.96 2.78 -3.04
CA GLU A 85 -4.93 3.18 -2.10
C GLU A 85 -5.36 4.42 -1.32
N LEU A 86 -5.37 4.35 0.01
CA LEU A 86 -5.62 5.53 0.82
C LEU A 86 -4.33 6.32 0.96
N LYS A 87 -4.29 7.47 0.32
CA LYS A 87 -3.14 8.38 0.29
C LYS A 87 -3.64 9.81 0.49
N LEU A 88 -3.84 10.18 1.75
CA LEU A 88 -4.42 11.46 2.14
C LEU A 88 -3.60 12.12 3.25
N ARG A 89 -3.62 13.45 3.24
CA ARG A 89 -3.03 14.29 4.29
C ARG A 89 -3.96 14.34 5.50
N MET A 90 -4.03 13.23 6.19
CA MET A 90 -4.77 13.06 7.43
C MET A 90 -4.07 12.01 8.29
N MET A 91 -4.29 12.07 9.58
CA MET A 91 -3.84 11.01 10.47
C MET A 91 -4.77 9.79 10.32
N TYR A 92 -4.21 8.60 10.16
CA TYR A 92 -5.01 7.37 9.96
C TYR A 92 -5.70 6.88 11.26
N ASP A 93 -5.37 7.42 12.41
CA ASP A 93 -6.13 7.26 13.66
C ASP A 93 -7.20 8.35 13.87
N ASN A 94 -7.46 9.20 12.87
CA ASN A 94 -8.56 10.15 12.86
C ASN A 94 -9.92 9.43 12.92
N PRO A 95 -10.93 9.96 13.64
CA PRO A 95 -12.25 9.33 13.74
C PRO A 95 -12.91 8.97 12.42
N ASP A 96 -12.75 9.79 11.38
CA ASP A 96 -13.31 9.51 10.06
C ASP A 96 -12.62 8.30 9.37
N ALA A 97 -11.28 8.22 9.46
CA ALA A 97 -10.54 7.07 8.99
C ALA A 97 -10.93 5.79 9.76
N LEU A 98 -10.99 5.86 11.09
CA LEU A 98 -11.37 4.71 11.92
C LEU A 98 -12.79 4.23 11.63
N ARG A 99 -13.75 5.13 11.36
CA ARG A 99 -15.10 4.79 10.92
C ARG A 99 -15.08 4.01 9.60
N MET A 100 -14.32 4.49 8.61
CA MET A 100 -14.16 3.83 7.33
C MET A 100 -13.47 2.47 7.47
N PHE A 101 -12.41 2.38 8.26
CA PHE A 101 -11.69 1.12 8.46
C PHE A 101 -12.55 0.05 9.13
N ARG A 102 -13.36 0.41 10.12
CA ARG A 102 -14.33 -0.52 10.72
C ARG A 102 -15.34 -1.02 9.69
N PHE A 103 -15.88 -0.12 8.87
CA PHE A 103 -16.78 -0.50 7.76
C PHE A 103 -16.09 -1.45 6.79
N CYS A 104 -14.83 -1.23 6.43
CA CYS A 104 -14.05 -2.16 5.61
C CYS A 104 -13.91 -3.54 6.28
N GLY A 105 -13.61 -3.58 7.57
CA GLY A 105 -13.55 -4.83 8.34
C GLY A 105 -14.88 -5.60 8.36
N GLU A 106 -16.00 -4.90 8.54
CA GLU A 106 -17.36 -5.47 8.48
C GLU A 106 -17.69 -6.06 7.10
N LYS A 107 -17.12 -5.48 6.04
CA LYS A 107 -17.32 -5.93 4.66
C LYS A 107 -16.26 -6.92 4.17
N GLY A 108 -15.25 -7.24 5.00
CA GLY A 108 -14.13 -8.10 4.62
C GLY A 108 -13.22 -7.49 3.55
N LEU A 109 -13.17 -6.17 3.45
CA LEU A 109 -12.29 -5.47 2.52
C LEU A 109 -10.91 -5.27 3.15
N PRO A 110 -9.82 -5.75 2.55
CA PRO A 110 -8.49 -5.32 2.94
C PRO A 110 -8.29 -3.84 2.63
N VAL A 111 -7.55 -3.16 3.49
CA VAL A 111 -7.28 -1.72 3.43
C VAL A 111 -5.83 -1.49 3.11
N ILE A 112 -5.53 -0.85 1.98
CA ILE A 112 -4.17 -0.47 1.59
C ILE A 112 -3.97 1.01 1.92
N VAL A 113 -2.94 1.29 2.73
CA VAL A 113 -2.60 2.64 3.15
C VAL A 113 -1.20 3.02 2.72
N HIS A 114 -1.07 4.21 2.17
CA HIS A 114 0.22 4.83 1.87
C HIS A 114 0.66 5.72 3.01
N ILE A 115 1.87 5.51 3.51
CA ILE A 115 2.49 6.36 4.51
C ILE A 115 3.70 7.04 3.88
N ASP A 116 3.73 8.36 3.98
CA ASP A 116 4.84 9.15 3.49
C ASP A 116 5.11 10.31 4.46
N TYR A 117 6.34 10.79 4.44
CA TYR A 117 6.78 11.95 5.21
C TYR A 117 7.32 13.02 4.27
N GLU A 118 7.27 14.25 4.72
CA GLU A 118 8.07 15.31 4.13
C GLU A 118 9.53 15.10 4.56
N PHE A 119 10.35 14.70 3.60
CA PHE A 119 11.79 14.76 3.75
C PHE A 119 12.30 16.04 3.08
N GLU A 120 13.28 16.69 3.66
CA GLU A 120 13.95 17.85 3.05
C GLU A 120 14.66 17.44 1.75
N THR A 121 13.91 17.33 0.68
CA THR A 121 14.43 16.95 -0.64
C THR A 121 14.86 18.16 -1.48
N GLY A 122 14.84 19.37 -0.89
CA GLY A 122 15.05 20.62 -1.62
C GLY A 122 13.85 21.05 -2.49
N ARG A 123 12.76 20.28 -2.50
CA ARG A 123 11.52 20.64 -3.20
C ARG A 123 10.71 21.61 -2.36
N LYS A 124 10.19 22.64 -3.01
CA LYS A 124 9.26 23.56 -2.36
C LYS A 124 7.86 23.00 -2.50
N TYR A 125 7.37 22.35 -1.46
CA TYR A 125 5.95 22.02 -1.38
C TYR A 125 5.13 23.28 -1.09
N PRO A 126 3.90 23.37 -1.62
CA PRO A 126 3.04 24.53 -1.36
C PRO A 126 2.67 24.68 0.12
N ARG A 127 2.86 23.64 0.93
CA ARG A 127 2.60 23.65 2.38
C ARG A 127 3.69 22.96 3.16
N PRO A 128 4.22 23.57 4.24
CA PRO A 128 5.06 22.87 5.20
C PRO A 128 4.32 21.67 5.80
N ASN A 129 5.06 20.65 6.21
CA ASN A 129 4.51 19.42 6.82
C ASN A 129 3.59 18.62 5.89
N TRP A 130 3.94 18.50 4.63
CA TRP A 130 3.29 17.58 3.71
C TRP A 130 3.62 16.13 4.11
N TRP A 131 2.62 15.40 4.57
CA TRP A 131 2.73 14.00 4.96
C TRP A 131 1.42 13.27 4.67
N TYR A 132 1.52 11.95 4.43
CA TYR A 132 0.38 11.09 4.26
C TYR A 132 0.27 10.12 5.45
N GLY A 133 -0.91 9.99 6.03
CA GLY A 133 -1.24 9.03 7.07
C GLY A 133 -0.85 9.41 8.50
N GLY A 134 -0.07 10.45 8.72
CA GLY A 134 0.39 10.87 10.05
C GLY A 134 1.47 9.97 10.65
N GLY A 135 2.15 9.19 9.80
CA GLY A 135 3.28 8.34 10.17
C GLY A 135 2.90 6.98 10.76
N ILE A 136 3.95 6.20 11.03
CA ILE A 136 3.84 4.80 11.48
C ILE A 136 3.10 4.65 12.81
N ASP A 137 3.22 5.63 13.73
CA ASP A 137 2.57 5.59 15.04
C ASP A 137 1.06 5.80 14.95
N ALA A 138 0.59 6.72 14.09
CA ALA A 138 -0.82 6.90 13.82
C ALA A 138 -1.41 5.63 13.16
N PHE A 139 -0.68 5.02 12.24
CA PHE A 139 -1.08 3.77 11.63
C PHE A 139 -1.15 2.61 12.62
N GLU A 140 -0.17 2.47 13.52
CA GLU A 140 -0.22 1.46 14.58
C GLU A 140 -1.47 1.64 15.48
N ARG A 141 -1.82 2.88 15.83
CA ARG A 141 -3.04 3.15 16.61
C ARG A 141 -4.31 2.77 15.84
N ALA A 142 -4.34 3.00 14.52
CA ALA A 142 -5.46 2.58 13.67
C ALA A 142 -5.61 1.06 13.60
N ILE A 143 -4.51 0.32 13.39
CA ILE A 143 -4.50 -1.15 13.38
C ILE A 143 -5.08 -1.71 14.69
N ARG A 144 -4.64 -1.16 15.81
CA ARG A 144 -5.10 -1.56 17.15
C ARG A 144 -6.57 -1.23 17.39
N ALA A 145 -7.04 -0.09 16.87
CA ALA A 145 -8.43 0.35 17.03
C ALA A 145 -9.42 -0.39 16.12
N CYS A 146 -8.92 -1.09 15.09
CA CYS A 146 -9.73 -1.80 14.10
C CYS A 146 -9.22 -3.25 13.92
N PRO A 147 -9.32 -4.12 14.96
CA PRO A 147 -8.72 -5.46 14.92
C PRO A 147 -9.39 -6.41 13.92
N ALA A 148 -10.61 -6.14 13.49
CA ALA A 148 -11.33 -6.91 12.47
C ALA A 148 -10.96 -6.52 11.03
N THR A 149 -10.20 -5.45 10.86
CA THR A 149 -9.80 -4.93 9.55
C THR A 149 -8.40 -5.42 9.20
N ILE A 150 -8.24 -5.98 8.02
CA ILE A 150 -6.91 -6.31 7.47
C ILE A 150 -6.31 -5.05 6.86
N PHE A 151 -5.10 -4.73 7.27
CA PHE A 151 -4.35 -3.59 6.75
C PHE A 151 -3.12 -4.05 5.96
N LEU A 152 -2.86 -3.38 4.84
CA LEU A 152 -1.62 -3.52 4.08
C LEU A 152 -0.89 -2.19 4.15
N GLY A 153 0.28 -2.19 4.77
CA GLY A 153 1.14 -1.01 4.83
C GLY A 153 1.97 -0.86 3.55
N HIS A 154 2.04 0.36 3.03
CA HIS A 154 2.74 0.72 1.81
C HIS A 154 3.39 2.11 1.94
N GLY A 155 4.37 2.39 1.06
CA GLY A 155 5.02 3.69 0.93
C GLY A 155 6.29 3.86 1.75
N PRO A 156 7.06 4.93 1.48
CA PRO A 156 8.38 5.16 2.09
C PRO A 156 8.33 5.27 3.60
N GLY A 157 7.31 5.97 4.15
CA GLY A 157 7.15 6.14 5.59
C GLY A 157 6.75 4.86 6.32
N PHE A 158 6.29 3.81 5.63
CA PHE A 158 6.10 2.48 6.18
C PHE A 158 7.39 1.66 6.10
N TRP A 159 7.98 1.59 4.90
CA TRP A 159 9.13 0.72 4.65
C TRP A 159 10.44 1.18 5.28
N ALA A 160 10.63 2.49 5.49
CA ALA A 160 11.81 3.00 6.19
C ALA A 160 11.94 2.43 7.61
N HIS A 161 10.83 2.10 8.25
CA HIS A 161 10.78 1.51 9.59
C HIS A 161 11.10 0.00 9.66
N ILE A 162 11.57 -0.62 8.57
CA ILE A 162 12.09 -1.99 8.60
C ILE A 162 13.37 -2.09 9.44
N SER A 163 14.12 -0.99 9.54
CA SER A 163 15.36 -0.86 10.28
C SER A 163 15.19 0.02 11.52
N ASN A 164 15.95 -0.26 12.56
CA ASN A 164 16.04 0.56 13.76
C ASN A 164 17.21 1.56 13.69
N ASP A 165 17.60 1.92 12.47
CA ASP A 165 18.52 3.05 12.27
C ASP A 165 17.75 4.39 12.38
N ASP A 166 18.47 5.49 12.41
CA ASP A 166 17.91 6.84 12.54
C ASP A 166 17.64 7.51 11.17
N GLN A 167 17.50 6.71 10.09
CA GLN A 167 17.32 7.25 8.75
C GLN A 167 15.83 7.44 8.39
N PHE A 168 14.91 6.77 9.08
CA PHE A 168 13.48 6.73 8.73
C PHE A 168 12.79 8.10 8.71
N ASP A 169 13.35 9.09 9.42
CA ASP A 169 12.86 10.47 9.48
C ASP A 169 13.71 11.47 8.68
N LYS A 170 14.75 10.99 8.00
CA LYS A 170 15.71 11.83 7.26
C LYS A 170 15.64 11.63 5.77
N VAL A 171 15.39 10.40 5.32
CA VAL A 171 15.38 10.05 3.89
C VAL A 171 14.27 9.07 3.56
N ALA A 172 13.62 9.25 2.40
CA ALA A 172 12.56 8.37 1.93
C ALA A 172 13.05 6.94 1.60
N TYR A 173 14.29 6.82 1.19
CA TYR A 173 14.93 5.56 0.77
C TYR A 173 16.23 5.35 1.54
N PRO A 174 16.16 4.86 2.79
CA PRO A 174 17.34 4.58 3.60
C PRO A 174 18.28 3.57 2.96
N THR A 175 19.58 3.72 3.19
CA THR A 175 20.63 2.86 2.63
C THR A 175 21.43 2.15 3.73
N GLY A 176 22.30 1.21 3.34
CA GLY A 176 23.13 0.44 4.28
C GLY A 176 22.38 -0.72 4.93
N LYS A 177 23.04 -1.50 5.76
CA LYS A 177 22.48 -2.69 6.39
C LYS A 177 21.31 -2.36 7.31
N VAL A 178 20.39 -3.31 7.42
CA VAL A 178 19.25 -3.21 8.35
C VAL A 178 19.72 -3.42 9.77
N VAL A 179 19.42 -2.46 10.65
CA VAL A 179 19.65 -2.57 12.09
C VAL A 179 18.47 -3.29 12.72
N PRO A 180 18.68 -4.38 13.50
CA PRO A 180 17.60 -5.14 14.12
C PRO A 180 16.70 -4.29 15.02
N GLY A 181 15.43 -4.68 15.14
CA GLY A 181 14.47 -4.00 16.01
C GLY A 181 13.63 -2.93 15.33
N GLY A 182 13.60 -2.90 13.99
CA GLY A 182 12.73 -1.99 13.23
C GLY A 182 11.26 -2.07 13.65
N LYS A 183 10.60 -0.92 13.73
CA LYS A 183 9.21 -0.82 14.20
C LYS A 183 8.24 -1.62 13.33
N LEU A 184 8.43 -1.63 12.02
CA LEU A 184 7.64 -2.41 11.08
C LEU A 184 7.65 -3.90 11.45
N ILE A 185 8.82 -4.45 11.77
CA ILE A 185 8.97 -5.86 12.17
C ILE A 185 8.26 -6.14 13.49
N GLN A 186 8.39 -5.25 14.47
CA GLN A 186 7.69 -5.36 15.73
C GLN A 186 6.16 -5.35 15.53
N MET A 187 5.66 -4.48 14.66
CA MET A 187 4.24 -4.41 14.32
C MET A 187 3.75 -5.67 13.60
N LEU A 188 4.50 -6.19 12.62
CA LEU A 188 4.16 -7.44 11.94
C LEU A 188 4.11 -8.63 12.92
N ARG A 189 5.00 -8.70 13.90
CA ARG A 189 4.97 -9.74 14.93
C ARG A 189 3.79 -9.60 15.89
N ARG A 190 3.40 -8.37 16.19
CA ARG A 190 2.37 -8.06 17.19
C ARG A 190 0.95 -8.13 16.66
N TYR A 191 0.72 -7.67 15.41
CA TYR A 191 -0.62 -7.47 14.86
C TYR A 191 -0.91 -8.47 13.73
N PRO A 192 -1.74 -9.50 13.97
CA PRO A 192 -2.06 -10.50 12.96
C PRO A 192 -2.87 -9.94 11.78
N ASN A 193 -3.50 -8.79 11.97
CA ASN A 193 -4.26 -8.07 10.94
C ASN A 193 -3.41 -7.07 10.13
N LEU A 194 -2.08 -7.04 10.35
CA LEU A 194 -1.17 -6.25 9.53
C LEU A 194 -0.48 -7.14 8.49
N TYR A 195 -0.54 -6.72 7.25
CA TYR A 195 0.16 -7.21 6.08
C TYR A 195 1.05 -6.11 5.51
N ALA A 196 1.95 -6.45 4.61
CA ALA A 196 2.79 -5.48 3.92
C ALA A 196 2.73 -5.67 2.41
N ASP A 197 2.52 -4.57 1.69
CA ASP A 197 2.58 -4.51 0.25
C ASP A 197 4.01 -4.17 -0.18
N LEU A 198 4.66 -5.11 -0.87
CA LEU A 198 6.05 -5.00 -1.33
C LEU A 198 6.22 -4.01 -2.49
N SER A 199 5.15 -3.53 -3.09
CA SER A 199 5.19 -2.73 -4.31
C SER A 199 5.91 -1.39 -4.17
N GLY A 200 6.20 -0.76 -5.30
CA GLY A 200 6.86 0.54 -5.37
C GLY A 200 8.35 0.52 -5.04
N GLY A 201 9.01 1.64 -5.32
CA GLY A 201 10.44 1.80 -5.05
C GLY A 201 10.80 1.65 -3.57
N SER A 202 9.87 1.97 -2.66
CA SER A 202 10.10 1.91 -1.21
C SER A 202 10.23 0.49 -0.68
N GLY A 203 9.34 -0.42 -1.08
CA GLY A 203 9.43 -1.84 -0.72
C GLY A 203 10.69 -2.48 -1.30
N LEU A 204 10.97 -2.22 -2.57
CA LEU A 204 12.18 -2.72 -3.22
C LEU A 204 13.46 -2.22 -2.54
N ASN A 205 13.54 -0.92 -2.23
CA ASN A 205 14.69 -0.34 -1.55
C ASN A 205 14.90 -0.96 -0.17
N ALA A 206 13.83 -1.11 0.61
CA ALA A 206 13.89 -1.69 1.96
C ALA A 206 14.49 -3.10 1.98
N LEU A 207 14.23 -3.88 0.93
CA LEU A 207 14.77 -5.24 0.79
C LEU A 207 16.15 -5.24 0.14
N LYS A 208 16.36 -4.49 -0.93
CA LYS A 208 17.63 -4.45 -1.68
C LYS A 208 18.80 -3.89 -0.88
N ARG A 209 18.52 -3.03 0.12
CA ARG A 209 19.59 -2.46 0.95
C ARG A 209 20.38 -3.50 1.75
N ASP A 210 19.76 -4.66 2.04
CA ASP A 210 20.36 -5.77 2.79
C ASP A 210 19.74 -7.11 2.33
N PRO A 211 20.27 -7.72 1.25
CA PRO A 211 19.69 -8.94 0.68
C PRO A 211 19.70 -10.15 1.62
N GLU A 212 20.68 -10.27 2.51
CA GLU A 212 20.74 -11.34 3.50
C GLU A 212 19.59 -11.23 4.50
N PHE A 213 19.41 -10.06 5.08
CA PHE A 213 18.26 -9.74 5.93
C PHE A 213 16.93 -9.89 5.18
N ALA A 214 16.87 -9.48 3.91
CA ALA A 214 15.66 -9.60 3.10
C ALA A 214 15.20 -11.07 2.97
N GLY A 215 16.12 -12.00 2.77
CA GLY A 215 15.82 -13.43 2.72
C GLY A 215 15.15 -13.92 4.01
N GLU A 216 15.72 -13.59 5.17
CA GLU A 216 15.18 -13.96 6.48
C GLU A 216 13.80 -13.32 6.73
N PHE A 217 13.66 -12.03 6.43
CA PHE A 217 12.41 -11.28 6.55
C PHE A 217 11.28 -11.88 5.70
N LEU A 218 11.57 -12.20 4.44
CA LEU A 218 10.60 -12.78 3.51
C LEU A 218 10.15 -14.18 3.95
N ILE A 219 11.04 -14.97 4.53
CA ILE A 219 10.70 -16.29 5.09
C ILE A 219 9.86 -16.13 6.37
N GLU A 220 10.26 -15.26 7.30
CA GLU A 220 9.52 -15.05 8.56
C GLU A 220 8.09 -14.59 8.31
N PHE A 221 7.90 -13.65 7.38
CA PHE A 221 6.60 -13.02 7.15
C PHE A 221 5.88 -13.49 5.88
N GLN A 222 6.32 -14.60 5.27
CA GLN A 222 5.81 -15.13 4.00
C GLN A 222 4.29 -15.19 3.86
N ASP A 223 3.56 -15.37 4.96
CA ASP A 223 2.10 -15.50 4.98
C ASP A 223 1.36 -14.15 5.04
N ARG A 224 2.10 -13.02 5.07
CA ARG A 224 1.54 -11.66 5.21
C ARG A 224 2.18 -10.62 4.30
N LEU A 225 2.97 -11.05 3.33
CA LEU A 225 3.58 -10.19 2.32
C LEU A 225 2.89 -10.38 0.98
N LEU A 226 2.58 -9.28 0.31
CA LEU A 226 1.96 -9.30 -1.01
C LEU A 226 2.89 -8.68 -2.04
N TYR A 227 3.07 -9.39 -3.14
CA TYR A 227 3.75 -8.85 -4.30
C TYR A 227 2.84 -7.87 -5.05
N GLY A 228 3.38 -6.71 -5.38
CA GLY A 228 2.80 -5.74 -6.28
C GLY A 228 3.90 -5.04 -7.07
N ARG A 229 3.54 -4.27 -8.08
CA ARG A 229 4.53 -3.53 -8.89
C ARG A 229 4.49 -2.04 -8.69
N ASP A 230 3.29 -1.46 -8.60
CA ASP A 230 3.04 -0.03 -8.55
C ASP A 230 3.42 0.70 -9.86
N TYR A 231 4.48 0.24 -10.52
CA TYR A 231 4.97 0.72 -11.82
C TYR A 231 5.08 -0.41 -12.85
N PHE A 232 5.25 -0.06 -14.13
CA PHE A 232 5.43 -1.02 -15.24
C PHE A 232 6.88 -1.51 -15.35
N ASP A 233 7.49 -1.90 -14.27
CA ASP A 233 8.81 -2.52 -14.26
C ASP A 233 8.78 -3.91 -13.61
N ASN A 234 9.90 -4.64 -13.69
CA ASN A 234 10.04 -6.00 -13.21
C ASN A 234 11.06 -6.15 -12.08
N SER A 235 11.57 -5.04 -11.57
CA SER A 235 12.69 -5.02 -10.62
C SER A 235 12.43 -5.82 -9.35
N HIS A 236 11.18 -5.81 -8.84
CA HIS A 236 10.79 -6.59 -7.67
C HIS A 236 10.85 -8.09 -7.94
N GLN A 237 10.29 -8.54 -9.06
CA GLN A 237 10.27 -9.96 -9.43
C GLN A 237 11.68 -10.48 -9.66
N GLU A 238 12.52 -9.73 -10.36
CA GLU A 238 13.93 -10.07 -10.56
C GLU A 238 14.67 -10.20 -9.23
N PHE A 239 14.45 -9.24 -8.32
CA PHE A 239 15.09 -9.25 -7.00
C PHE A 239 14.61 -10.45 -6.16
N LEU A 240 13.31 -10.68 -6.04
CA LEU A 240 12.76 -11.80 -5.28
C LEU A 240 13.27 -13.14 -5.81
N ASN A 241 13.32 -13.31 -7.14
CA ASN A 241 13.83 -14.52 -7.77
C ASN A 241 15.33 -14.72 -7.56
N SER A 242 16.10 -13.66 -7.36
CA SER A 242 17.54 -13.72 -7.11
C SER A 242 17.93 -14.19 -5.70
N LEU A 243 17.00 -14.16 -4.75
CA LEU A 243 17.27 -14.47 -3.33
C LEU A 243 17.33 -15.98 -3.00
N GLY A 244 17.07 -16.87 -3.96
CA GLY A 244 17.09 -18.32 -3.71
C GLY A 244 16.01 -18.83 -2.77
N LEU A 245 14.90 -18.11 -2.63
CA LEU A 245 13.76 -18.50 -1.81
C LEU A 245 13.08 -19.76 -2.37
N SER A 246 12.48 -20.57 -1.49
CA SER A 246 11.72 -21.73 -1.93
C SER A 246 10.49 -21.35 -2.75
N GLN A 247 10.04 -22.24 -3.62
CA GLN A 247 8.82 -22.05 -4.42
C GLN A 247 7.58 -21.86 -3.53
N GLU A 248 7.57 -22.50 -2.36
CA GLU A 248 6.49 -22.33 -1.40
C GLU A 248 6.39 -20.87 -0.92
N VAL A 249 7.53 -20.28 -0.48
CA VAL A 249 7.60 -18.88 -0.05
C VAL A 249 7.22 -17.93 -1.19
N LEU A 250 7.78 -18.12 -2.38
CA LEU A 250 7.48 -17.28 -3.54
C LEU A 250 6.01 -17.36 -3.93
N SER A 251 5.42 -18.56 -3.95
CA SER A 251 4.01 -18.74 -4.30
C SER A 251 3.06 -18.04 -3.34
N LYS A 252 3.36 -18.03 -2.03
CA LYS A 252 2.59 -17.27 -1.04
C LYS A 252 2.65 -15.77 -1.30
N ILE A 253 3.86 -15.24 -1.52
CA ILE A 253 4.10 -13.80 -1.73
C ILE A 253 3.52 -13.33 -3.06
N TYR A 254 3.72 -14.07 -4.16
CA TYR A 254 3.26 -13.67 -5.50
C TYR A 254 1.75 -13.72 -5.67
N ALA A 255 1.07 -14.69 -5.06
CA ALA A 255 -0.36 -14.88 -5.30
C ALA A 255 -1.15 -15.36 -4.08
N GLY A 256 -0.62 -16.31 -3.30
CA GLY A 256 -1.36 -17.02 -2.26
C GLY A 256 -2.00 -16.09 -1.23
N ASN A 257 -1.24 -15.11 -0.74
CA ASN A 257 -1.75 -14.15 0.24
C ASN A 257 -2.81 -13.22 -0.34
N ALA A 258 -2.64 -12.76 -1.58
CA ALA A 258 -3.63 -11.93 -2.25
C ALA A 258 -4.94 -12.70 -2.49
N LEU A 259 -4.86 -13.94 -2.94
CA LEU A 259 -6.03 -14.83 -3.13
C LEU A 259 -6.72 -15.17 -1.82
N LYS A 260 -5.98 -15.32 -0.72
CA LYS A 260 -6.55 -15.52 0.61
C LYS A 260 -7.36 -14.31 1.09
N LEU A 261 -6.88 -13.10 0.84
CA LEU A 261 -7.55 -11.86 1.23
C LEU A 261 -8.73 -11.52 0.31
N VAL A 262 -8.59 -11.79 -0.97
CA VAL A 262 -9.60 -11.51 -2.00
C VAL A 262 -9.78 -12.79 -2.85
N PRO A 263 -10.52 -13.79 -2.36
CA PRO A 263 -10.81 -15.02 -3.10
C PRO A 263 -11.51 -14.74 -4.42
N GLU A 264 -11.42 -15.67 -5.39
CA GLU A 264 -12.08 -15.54 -6.70
C GLU A 264 -13.61 -15.59 -6.60
#